data_99875dad4681764aab1560ac40d14c73
#
_entry.id   99875dad4681764aab1560ac40d14c73
#
_cell.length_a   1.000
_cell.length_b   1.000
_cell.length_c   1.000
_cell.angle_alpha   90.00
_cell.angle_beta   90.00
_cell.angle_gamma   90.00
#
_symmetry.space_group_name_H-M   'P 1'
#
loop_
_entity.id
_entity.type
_entity.pdbx_description
1 polymer ?
#
loop_
_entity_poly.entity_id
_entity_poly.type
_entity_poly.pdbx_seq_one_letter_code
_entity_poly.pdbx_strand_id
1 'polypeptide(L)'
;MAREQVAPKTGLAAVQAAWAEAAGEQIAAVSTAVSERAGTVTIECTQSVWVQELDLMQGQLLERLREVLGERAPQALKFRVARGA
;
A
#
# COMPACT_ATOMS: atom_id res chain seq x y z
N MET A 1 -0.28 -13.44 27.09
CA MET A 1 -0.10 -13.27 26.67
C MET A 1 0.21 -13.01 25.75
N ALA A 2 0.11 -12.97 25.65
CA ALA A 2 0.32 -12.62 24.85
C ALA A 2 0.52 -12.27 23.99
N ARG A 3 0.49 -12.21 23.74
CA ARG A 3 0.66 -11.96 22.95
C ARG A 3 0.99 -11.40 22.21
N GLU A 4 0.99 -11.28 22.06
CA GLU A 4 1.26 -10.84 21.42
C GLU A 4 1.56 -10.45 20.73
N GLN A 5 1.63 -10.28 20.54
CA GLN A 5 2.02 -9.96 19.93
C GLN A 5 2.26 -9.54 19.15
N VAL A 6 2.15 -9.55 18.86
CA VAL A 6 2.46 -9.30 18.01
C VAL A 6 2.81 -8.31 17.44
N ALA A 7 3.70 -7.93 17.22
CA ALA A 7 4.06 -6.84 16.86
C ALA A 7 3.99 -6.58 15.55
N PRO A 8 3.33 -5.90 15.16
CA PRO A 8 3.20 -5.79 13.87
C PRO A 8 4.09 -4.95 13.30
N LYS A 9 4.69 -5.28 12.37
CA LYS A 9 5.41 -4.54 11.62
C LYS A 9 4.53 -4.12 10.53
N THR A 10 5.04 -3.77 9.38
CA THR A 10 4.27 -3.49 8.20
C THR A 10 3.46 -4.70 7.89
N GLY A 11 2.20 -4.54 7.87
CA GLY A 11 1.35 -5.65 7.55
C GLY A 11 0.46 -5.27 6.40
N LEU A 12 0.09 -6.27 5.61
CA LEU A 12 -0.79 -6.01 4.47
C LEU A 12 -2.12 -5.43 4.92
N ALA A 13 -2.68 -5.97 5.99
CA ALA A 13 -3.98 -5.51 6.45
C ALA A 13 -3.93 -4.05 6.88
N ALA A 14 -2.83 -3.64 7.50
CA ALA A 14 -2.70 -2.25 7.93
C ALA A 14 -2.66 -1.31 6.74
N VAL A 15 -1.94 -1.70 5.68
CA VAL A 15 -1.88 -0.88 4.49
C VAL A 15 -3.22 -0.87 3.78
N GLN A 16 -3.88 -2.01 3.71
CA GLN A 16 -5.21 -2.06 3.08
C GLN A 16 -6.18 -1.12 3.77
N ALA A 17 -6.14 -1.11 5.09
CA ALA A 17 -7.04 -0.26 5.85
C ALA A 17 -6.72 1.23 5.68
N ALA A 18 -5.45 1.57 5.48
CA ALA A 18 -5.02 2.95 5.39
C ALA A 18 -4.97 3.47 3.95
N TRP A 19 -5.14 2.60 2.96
CA TRP A 19 -4.85 2.99 1.58
C TRP A 19 -5.73 4.12 1.07
N ALA A 20 -7.03 4.05 1.35
CA ALA A 20 -7.93 5.11 0.89
C ALA A 20 -7.61 6.44 1.54
N GLU A 21 -7.21 6.41 2.80
CA GLU A 21 -6.84 7.63 3.49
C GLU A 21 -5.54 8.21 2.95
N ALA A 22 -4.57 7.35 2.68
CA ALA A 22 -3.27 7.80 2.22
C ALA A 22 -3.29 8.22 0.76
N ALA A 23 -3.95 7.45 -0.08
CA ALA A 23 -3.92 7.68 -1.53
C ALA A 23 -5.08 8.52 -2.04
N GLY A 24 -6.18 8.55 -1.28
CA GLY A 24 -7.37 9.24 -1.72
C GLY A 24 -8.34 8.25 -2.34
N GLU A 25 -9.62 8.61 -2.32
CA GLU A 25 -10.66 7.69 -2.76
C GLU A 25 -10.58 7.37 -4.23
N GLN A 26 -10.16 8.32 -5.05
CA GLN A 26 -10.07 8.07 -6.48
C GLN A 26 -9.04 7.00 -6.79
N ILE A 27 -7.88 7.11 -6.19
CA ILE A 27 -6.83 6.13 -6.40
C ILE A 27 -7.20 4.81 -5.76
N ALA A 28 -7.81 4.85 -4.58
CA ALA A 28 -8.19 3.62 -3.91
C ALA A 28 -9.25 2.86 -4.70
N ALA A 29 -10.05 3.53 -5.50
CA ALA A 29 -11.07 2.87 -6.29
C ALA A 29 -10.49 2.07 -7.45
N VAL A 30 -9.26 2.38 -7.87
CA VAL A 30 -8.64 1.72 -9.01
C VAL A 30 -7.39 0.94 -8.63
N SER A 31 -7.11 0.80 -7.34
CA SER A 31 -5.89 0.14 -6.89
C SER A 31 -6.13 -0.56 -5.56
N THR A 32 -5.38 -1.62 -5.33
CA THR A 32 -5.57 -2.44 -4.14
C THR A 32 -4.21 -2.98 -3.70
N ALA A 33 -3.96 -2.92 -2.40
CA ALA A 33 -2.77 -3.55 -1.83
C ALA A 33 -3.03 -5.05 -1.77
N VAL A 34 -2.18 -5.85 -2.40
CA VAL A 34 -2.43 -7.28 -2.52
C VAL A 34 -1.39 -8.16 -1.84
N SER A 35 -0.21 -7.64 -1.56
CA SER A 35 0.78 -8.45 -0.88
C SER A 35 1.82 -7.56 -0.22
N GLU A 36 2.51 -8.12 0.74
CA GLU A 36 3.59 -7.44 1.44
C GLU A 36 4.71 -8.45 1.63
N ARG A 37 5.94 -8.01 1.35
CA ARG A 37 7.08 -8.86 1.53
C ARG A 37 8.28 -8.00 1.89
N ALA A 38 8.84 -8.26 3.06
CA ALA A 38 10.05 -7.58 3.51
C ALA A 38 9.92 -6.06 3.45
N GLY A 39 8.75 -5.55 3.78
CA GLY A 39 8.55 -4.10 3.80
C GLY A 39 8.13 -3.51 2.48
N THR A 40 8.02 -4.31 1.42
CA THR A 40 7.54 -3.82 0.13
C THR A 40 6.10 -4.28 -0.05
N VAL A 41 5.22 -3.34 -0.31
CA VAL A 41 3.82 -3.65 -0.56
C VAL A 41 3.54 -3.54 -2.04
N THR A 42 2.91 -4.56 -2.59
CA THR A 42 2.52 -4.57 -4.00
C THR A 42 1.10 -4.07 -4.13
N ILE A 43 0.92 -3.09 -5.01
CA ILE A 43 -0.37 -2.49 -5.28
C ILE A 43 -0.77 -2.89 -6.69
N GLU A 44 -1.94 -3.50 -6.83
CA GLU A 44 -2.47 -3.82 -8.14
C GLU A 44 -3.41 -2.74 -8.60
N CYS A 45 -3.28 -2.35 -9.85
CA CYS A 45 -4.10 -1.32 -10.45
C CYS A 45 -4.96 -1.91 -11.54
N THR A 46 -6.12 -1.31 -11.78
CA THR A 46 -7.03 -1.84 -12.77
C THR A 46 -6.53 -1.66 -14.21
N GLN A 47 -5.68 -0.65 -14.44
CA GLN A 47 -5.16 -0.37 -15.77
C GLN A 47 -3.73 0.07 -15.70
N SER A 48 -3.00 -0.14 -16.78
CA SER A 48 -1.57 0.16 -16.79
C SER A 48 -1.28 1.65 -16.66
N VAL A 49 -2.19 2.50 -17.08
CA VAL A 49 -1.97 3.93 -16.95
C VAL A 49 -1.82 4.30 -15.47
N TRP A 50 -2.56 3.63 -14.60
CA TRP A 50 -2.45 3.91 -13.17
C TRP A 50 -1.12 3.43 -12.59
N VAL A 51 -0.58 2.34 -13.14
CA VAL A 51 0.73 1.88 -12.68
C VAL A 51 1.77 2.96 -12.88
N GLN A 52 1.79 3.59 -14.04
CA GLN A 52 2.75 4.65 -14.31
C GLN A 52 2.52 5.86 -13.43
N GLU A 53 1.27 6.26 -13.28
CA GLU A 53 0.95 7.42 -12.48
C GLU A 53 1.37 7.22 -11.03
N LEU A 54 1.02 6.08 -10.47
CA LEU A 54 1.30 5.83 -9.06
C LEU A 54 2.78 5.61 -8.81
N ASP A 55 3.47 5.04 -9.79
CA ASP A 55 4.90 4.85 -9.64
C ASP A 55 5.61 6.20 -9.51
N LEU A 56 5.15 7.19 -10.27
CA LEU A 56 5.71 8.52 -10.16
C LEU A 56 5.39 9.19 -8.83
N MET A 57 4.30 8.77 -8.21
CA MET A 57 3.87 9.32 -6.93
C MET A 57 4.36 8.50 -5.74
N GLN A 58 5.21 7.52 -5.97
CA GLN A 58 5.57 6.59 -4.92
C GLN A 58 6.08 7.27 -3.65
N GLY A 59 6.94 8.26 -3.80
CA GLY A 59 7.46 8.97 -2.64
C GLY A 59 6.38 9.66 -1.82
N GLN A 60 5.45 10.31 -2.50
CA GLN A 60 4.34 10.96 -1.83
C GLN A 60 3.44 9.95 -1.13
N LEU A 61 3.18 8.84 -1.81
CA LEU A 61 2.31 7.83 -1.23
C LEU A 61 2.95 7.20 0.02
N LEU A 62 4.26 6.98 -0.03
CA LEU A 62 4.95 6.46 1.13
C LEU A 62 4.92 7.44 2.28
N GLU A 63 5.07 8.72 2.01
CA GLU A 63 4.99 9.72 3.06
C GLU A 63 3.61 9.75 3.69
N ARG A 64 2.58 9.68 2.86
CA ARG A 64 1.23 9.66 3.37
C ARG A 64 0.97 8.43 4.22
N LEU A 65 1.48 7.29 3.78
CA LEU A 65 1.34 6.08 4.57
C LEU A 65 2.08 6.19 5.89
N ARG A 66 3.23 6.86 5.90
CA ARG A 66 3.94 7.08 7.15
C ARG A 66 3.14 7.96 8.10
N GLU A 67 2.46 8.94 7.56
CA GLU A 67 1.63 9.81 8.40
C GLU A 67 0.51 9.03 9.05
N VAL A 68 -0.06 8.07 8.33
CA VAL A 68 -1.19 7.30 8.85
C VAL A 68 -0.71 6.15 9.74
N LEU A 69 0.32 5.43 9.33
CA LEU A 69 0.74 4.20 9.98
C LEU A 69 1.97 4.34 10.86
N GLY A 70 2.71 5.43 10.73
CA GLY A 70 3.91 5.62 11.52
C GLY A 70 4.94 4.56 11.19
N GLU A 71 5.44 3.91 12.22
CA GLU A 71 6.48 2.91 12.03
C GLU A 71 6.00 1.68 11.29
N ARG A 72 4.70 1.53 11.16
CA ARG A 72 4.13 0.39 10.47
C ARG A 72 4.00 0.61 8.98
N ALA A 73 4.41 1.77 8.48
CA ALA A 73 4.33 2.05 7.06
C ALA A 73 5.35 1.21 6.30
N PRO A 74 5.05 0.88 5.03
CA PRO A 74 6.00 0.11 4.24
C PRO A 74 7.21 0.94 3.87
N GLN A 75 8.27 0.26 3.50
CA GLN A 75 9.49 0.92 3.07
C GLN A 75 9.44 1.24 1.58
N ALA A 76 8.70 0.46 0.82
CA ALA A 76 8.62 0.64 -0.62
C ALA A 76 7.28 0.16 -1.13
N LEU A 77 6.89 0.68 -2.29
CA LEU A 77 5.69 0.24 -2.97
C LEU A 77 6.06 -0.27 -4.34
N LYS A 78 5.30 -1.24 -4.81
CA LYS A 78 5.49 -1.79 -6.13
C LYS A 78 4.13 -1.83 -6.79
N PHE A 79 4.06 -1.41 -8.04
CA PHE A 79 2.78 -1.31 -8.72
C PHE A 79 2.74 -2.24 -9.92
N ARG A 80 1.60 -2.87 -10.13
CA ARG A 80 1.43 -3.74 -11.29
C ARG A 80 -0.03 -3.75 -11.69
N VAL A 81 -0.29 -4.20 -12.92
CA VAL A 81 -1.67 -4.30 -13.41
C VAL A 81 -2.29 -5.58 -12.86
N ALA A 82 -3.54 -5.50 -12.45
CA ALA A 82 -4.24 -6.66 -11.95
C ALA A 82 -4.37 -7.68 -13.07
N ARG A 83 -4.19 -8.96 -12.73
CA ARG A 83 -4.26 -10.01 -13.72
C ARG A 83 -5.61 -10.62 -13.74
N GLY A 84 -5.94 -11.21 -14.85
CA GLY A 84 -7.15 -11.96 -14.95
C GLY A 84 -8.40 -11.13 -14.94
N ALA A 85 -8.23 -9.89 -15.21
CA ALA A 85 -9.39 -9.02 -15.20
C ALA A 85 -10.21 -9.23 -16.44
#